data_9706553d54a5b4ebd47723c8139e8939
#
_entry.id   9706553d54a5b4ebd47723c8139e8939
#
_cell.length_a   1.000
_cell.length_b   1.000
_cell.length_c   1.000
_cell.angle_alpha   90.00
_cell.angle_beta   90.00
_cell.angle_gamma   90.00
#
_symmetry.space_group_name_H-M   'P 1'
#
loop_
_entity.id
_entity.type
_entity.pdbx_description
1 polymer ?
#
loop_
_entity_poly.entity_id
_entity_poly.type
_entity_poly.pdbx_seq_one_letter_code
_entity_poly.pdbx_strand_id
1 'polypeptide(L)'
;MPRIIELRQQKTAIKNQMRDMLENAEKENRSLNDAEGAKFDELRAKAESLDKDISRLEAIADEDRSKPGKSSQTTDPAELRNYILTGETRALSTGVPADGGYTVIPELNTEIMRMLTDESTMRRICTVKKISSNEFKQLVSAGGATVNHGEEGKTREQTSTPQINEVSIKLYPVYAYPRTTQEIVDFSDVDILSWLTGEIGDTFTETEESDLVVGDGDKKAKGFLSVPRAEKNDKERDFGTLQVIKPSESLAWTSADPLIDLKFALRKKYRKNAVWVVNSTTAAKLQKVKNANGDYIWRDRLQAGDPDTLLGLPVEYLEFMPDNVIALGDFKRGYYIVDHETGVRTRPDNLTEPGFIKIFTQKYLGGGVVDSNAIKILELPQDDD
;
A
#
# COMPACT_ATOMS: atom_id res chain seq x y z
N MET A 1 7.94 -31.93 12.59
CA MET A 1 7.48 -31.94 11.19
C MET A 1 7.98 -33.11 10.33
N PRO A 2 9.25 -33.60 10.34
CA PRO A 2 9.67 -34.74 9.51
C PRO A 2 8.87 -36.05 9.82
N ARG A 3 8.55 -36.31 11.07
CA ARG A 3 7.83 -37.52 11.50
C ARG A 3 6.41 -37.67 10.93
N ILE A 4 5.66 -36.56 10.76
CA ILE A 4 4.32 -36.61 10.15
C ILE A 4 4.40 -36.96 8.65
N ILE A 5 5.43 -36.50 7.97
CA ILE A 5 5.66 -36.79 6.55
C ILE A 5 6.00 -38.29 6.37
N GLU A 6 6.84 -38.82 7.23
CA GLU A 6 7.18 -40.26 7.23
C GLU A 6 5.94 -41.14 7.47
N LEU A 7 5.12 -40.80 8.47
CA LEU A 7 3.88 -41.55 8.75
C LEU A 7 2.87 -41.47 7.59
N ARG A 8 2.75 -40.32 6.93
CA ARG A 8 1.91 -40.19 5.72
C ARG A 8 2.44 -41.01 4.55
N GLN A 9 3.78 -41.08 4.38
CA GLN A 9 4.40 -41.92 3.35
C GLN A 9 4.16 -43.41 3.62
N GLN A 10 4.32 -43.86 4.88
CA GLN A 10 4.04 -45.25 5.29
C GLN A 10 2.57 -45.63 5.06
N LYS A 11 1.63 -44.74 5.43
CA LYS A 11 0.20 -44.93 5.16
C LYS A 11 -0.11 -45.04 3.66
N THR A 12 0.53 -44.22 2.83
CA THR A 12 0.36 -44.27 1.37
C THR A 12 0.89 -45.55 0.79
N ALA A 13 2.06 -46.08 1.27
CA ALA A 13 2.62 -47.36 0.87
C ALA A 13 1.69 -48.53 1.21
N ILE A 14 1.12 -48.52 2.42
CA ILE A 14 0.15 -49.55 2.83
C ILE A 14 -1.13 -49.49 1.99
N LYS A 15 -1.66 -48.32 1.69
CA LYS A 15 -2.82 -48.17 0.83
C LYS A 15 -2.57 -48.64 -0.60
N ASN A 16 -1.37 -48.45 -1.13
CA ASN A 16 -1.00 -48.96 -2.44
C ASN A 16 -0.93 -50.49 -2.44
N GLN A 17 -0.34 -51.10 -1.41
CA GLN A 17 -0.33 -52.56 -1.25
C GLN A 17 -1.76 -53.15 -1.19
N MET A 18 -2.66 -52.52 -0.44
CA MET A 18 -4.07 -52.93 -0.40
C MET A 18 -4.75 -52.84 -1.77
N ARG A 19 -4.47 -51.76 -2.52
CA ARG A 19 -4.99 -51.58 -3.89
C ARG A 19 -4.47 -52.62 -4.85
N ASP A 20 -3.16 -52.91 -4.82
CA ASP A 20 -2.53 -53.89 -5.66
C ASP A 20 -3.12 -55.32 -5.42
N MET A 21 -3.44 -55.64 -4.17
CA MET A 21 -4.10 -56.92 -3.82
C MET A 21 -5.50 -57.01 -4.41
N LEU A 22 -6.29 -55.90 -4.36
CA LEU A 22 -7.63 -55.85 -4.97
C LEU A 22 -7.57 -55.90 -6.49
N GLU A 23 -6.67 -55.16 -7.11
CA GLU A 23 -6.48 -55.18 -8.57
C GLU A 23 -6.03 -56.54 -9.10
N ASN A 24 -5.18 -57.27 -8.36
CA ASN A 24 -4.77 -58.59 -8.75
C ASN A 24 -5.94 -59.60 -8.64
N ALA A 25 -6.74 -59.53 -7.59
CA ALA A 25 -7.93 -60.35 -7.46
C ALA A 25 -8.96 -60.06 -8.56
N GLU A 26 -9.13 -58.79 -8.93
CA GLU A 26 -10.01 -58.33 -10.00
C GLU A 26 -9.56 -58.79 -11.39
N LYS A 27 -8.25 -58.74 -11.69
CA LYS A 27 -7.66 -59.26 -12.93
C LYS A 27 -7.86 -60.75 -13.10
N GLU A 28 -7.87 -61.52 -11.98
CA GLU A 28 -8.12 -62.95 -11.98
C GLU A 28 -9.63 -63.29 -11.88
N ASN A 29 -10.51 -62.31 -11.89
CA ASN A 29 -11.96 -62.45 -11.79
C ASN A 29 -12.42 -63.29 -10.58
N ARG A 30 -11.71 -63.21 -9.45
CA ARG A 30 -11.98 -63.93 -8.20
C ARG A 30 -12.08 -63.01 -7.00
N SER A 31 -12.74 -63.44 -5.96
CA SER A 31 -12.68 -62.80 -4.65
C SER A 31 -11.35 -63.03 -3.96
N LEU A 32 -11.00 -62.17 -3.01
CA LEU A 32 -9.83 -62.37 -2.15
C LEU A 32 -9.91 -63.75 -1.45
N ASN A 33 -8.83 -64.51 -1.46
CA ASN A 33 -8.72 -65.74 -0.74
C ASN A 33 -8.61 -65.47 0.78
N ASP A 34 -8.97 -66.42 1.64
CA ASP A 34 -8.95 -66.27 3.11
C ASP A 34 -7.59 -65.74 3.65
N ALA A 35 -6.47 -66.20 3.09
CA ALA A 35 -5.14 -65.71 3.43
C ALA A 35 -4.87 -64.27 2.96
N GLU A 36 -5.39 -63.91 1.81
CA GLU A 36 -5.32 -62.52 1.26
C GLU A 36 -6.24 -61.58 2.03
N GLY A 37 -7.45 -62.05 2.41
CA GLY A 37 -8.39 -61.33 3.25
C GLY A 37 -7.80 -61.01 4.62
N ALA A 38 -7.15 -61.99 5.27
CA ALA A 38 -6.49 -61.77 6.55
C ALA A 38 -5.34 -60.76 6.46
N LYS A 39 -4.54 -60.77 5.38
CA LYS A 39 -3.51 -59.76 5.12
C LYS A 39 -4.09 -58.37 4.83
N PHE A 40 -5.17 -58.29 4.10
CA PHE A 40 -5.86 -57.05 3.82
C PHE A 40 -6.39 -56.41 5.10
N ASP A 41 -7.00 -57.19 5.99
CA ASP A 41 -7.47 -56.71 7.29
C ASP A 41 -6.34 -56.27 8.22
N GLU A 42 -5.17 -56.98 8.19
CA GLU A 42 -3.97 -56.56 8.92
C GLU A 42 -3.43 -55.23 8.40
N LEU A 43 -3.33 -55.05 7.09
CA LEU A 43 -2.90 -53.79 6.47
C LEU A 43 -3.88 -52.64 6.74
N ARG A 44 -5.18 -52.92 6.75
CA ARG A 44 -6.22 -51.96 7.11
C ARG A 44 -6.07 -51.52 8.57
N ALA A 45 -5.90 -52.43 9.50
CA ALA A 45 -5.68 -52.12 10.91
C ALA A 45 -4.41 -51.27 11.12
N LYS A 46 -3.33 -51.53 10.38
CA LYS A 46 -2.11 -50.72 10.37
C LYS A 46 -2.35 -49.33 9.82
N ALA A 47 -3.10 -49.19 8.73
CA ALA A 47 -3.45 -47.89 8.15
C ALA A 47 -4.32 -47.04 9.10
N GLU A 48 -5.27 -47.65 9.81
CA GLU A 48 -6.11 -46.99 10.81
C GLU A 48 -5.32 -46.55 12.05
N SER A 49 -4.32 -47.36 12.48
CA SER A 49 -3.44 -46.93 13.59
C SER A 49 -2.57 -45.74 13.22
N LEU A 50 -2.01 -45.72 12.01
CA LEU A 50 -1.23 -44.60 11.49
C LEU A 50 -2.09 -43.35 11.34
N ASP A 51 -3.38 -43.48 10.97
CA ASP A 51 -4.32 -42.36 10.90
C ASP A 51 -4.54 -41.72 12.27
N LYS A 52 -4.73 -42.52 13.31
CA LYS A 52 -4.87 -42.06 14.68
C LYS A 52 -3.61 -41.31 15.16
N ASP A 53 -2.44 -41.83 14.82
CA ASP A 53 -1.17 -41.21 15.24
C ASP A 53 -0.92 -39.91 14.46
N ILE A 54 -1.25 -39.84 13.17
CA ILE A 54 -1.20 -38.62 12.38
C ILE A 54 -2.16 -37.58 12.97
N SER A 55 -3.42 -37.96 13.23
CA SER A 55 -4.42 -37.05 13.81
C SER A 55 -4.02 -36.51 15.18
N ARG A 56 -3.38 -37.34 16.03
CA ARG A 56 -2.86 -36.89 17.33
C ARG A 56 -1.71 -35.88 17.18
N LEU A 57 -0.80 -36.11 16.22
CA LEU A 57 0.32 -35.22 15.97
C LEU A 57 -0.16 -33.89 15.29
N GLU A 58 -1.18 -33.99 14.45
CA GLU A 58 -1.83 -32.79 13.85
C GLU A 58 -2.57 -31.98 14.90
N ALA A 59 -3.31 -32.60 15.82
CA ALA A 59 -3.98 -31.92 16.92
C ALA A 59 -2.99 -31.18 17.83
N ILE A 60 -1.84 -31.79 18.14
CA ILE A 60 -0.78 -31.13 18.91
C ILE A 60 -0.18 -29.96 18.12
N ALA A 61 0.03 -30.13 16.80
CA ALA A 61 0.55 -29.10 15.94
C ALA A 61 -0.45 -27.93 15.75
N ASP A 62 -1.76 -28.22 15.77
CA ASP A 62 -2.82 -27.20 15.71
C ASP A 62 -3.04 -26.53 17.08
N GLU A 63 -2.86 -27.23 18.20
CA GLU A 63 -2.79 -26.60 19.52
C GLU A 63 -1.59 -25.65 19.66
N ASP A 64 -0.46 -26.00 19.09
CA ASP A 64 0.71 -25.10 19.02
C ASP A 64 0.51 -23.93 18.07
N ARG A 65 -0.36 -24.07 17.06
CA ARG A 65 -0.78 -22.96 16.17
C ARG A 65 -1.89 -22.12 16.74
N SER A 66 -2.79 -22.66 17.53
CA SER A 66 -3.94 -21.95 18.12
C SER A 66 -3.61 -21.23 19.42
N LYS A 67 -2.53 -21.58 20.10
CA LYS A 67 -1.93 -20.65 21.05
C LYS A 67 -1.49 -19.45 20.24
N PRO A 68 -1.94 -18.20 20.55
CA PRO A 68 -1.31 -17.04 20.00
C PRO A 68 0.17 -17.26 20.29
N GLY A 69 0.91 -17.62 19.25
CA GLY A 69 2.33 -17.83 19.38
C GLY A 69 2.82 -16.58 20.04
N LYS A 70 3.43 -16.67 21.21
CA LYS A 70 4.62 -15.91 21.40
C LYS A 70 5.37 -16.11 20.08
N SER A 71 5.23 -15.18 19.16
CA SER A 71 6.25 -14.88 18.20
C SER A 71 7.50 -14.78 19.07
N SER A 72 8.26 -15.85 19.11
CA SER A 72 9.56 -15.87 19.77
C SER A 72 10.56 -15.23 18.79
N GLN A 73 10.22 -14.02 18.41
CA GLN A 73 11.00 -12.99 17.75
C GLN A 73 10.46 -11.64 18.21
N THR A 74 10.17 -11.47 19.50
CA THR A 74 10.48 -10.20 20.13
C THR A 74 11.99 -10.15 20.08
N THR A 75 12.53 -9.43 19.10
CA THR A 75 13.92 -8.98 19.16
C THR A 75 13.98 -8.25 20.49
N ASP A 76 14.67 -8.85 21.46
CA ASP A 76 14.83 -8.22 22.78
C ASP A 76 15.44 -6.85 22.49
N PRO A 77 14.88 -5.73 22.96
CA PRO A 77 15.49 -4.41 22.76
C PRO A 77 16.98 -4.39 23.11
N ALA A 78 17.40 -5.26 24.03
CA ALA A 78 18.80 -5.48 24.37
C ALA A 78 19.60 -6.12 23.23
N GLU A 79 19.04 -7.04 22.45
CA GLU A 79 19.70 -7.65 21.30
C GLU A 79 19.82 -6.67 20.13
N LEU A 80 18.80 -5.88 19.90
CA LEU A 80 18.82 -4.80 18.91
C LEU A 80 19.88 -3.75 19.27
N ARG A 81 19.92 -3.35 20.54
CA ARG A 81 20.94 -2.43 21.08
C ARG A 81 22.34 -2.99 20.89
N ASN A 82 22.58 -4.25 21.23
CA ASN A 82 23.86 -4.91 21.06
C ASN A 82 24.27 -4.99 19.58
N TYR A 83 23.36 -5.30 18.69
CA TYR A 83 23.62 -5.31 17.24
C TYR A 83 24.05 -3.92 16.73
N ILE A 84 23.35 -2.86 17.15
CA ILE A 84 23.66 -1.49 16.72
C ILE A 84 25.00 -1.02 17.30
N LEU A 85 25.32 -1.43 18.54
CA LEU A 85 26.57 -1.04 19.21
C LEU A 85 27.79 -1.79 18.71
N THR A 86 27.68 -3.09 18.42
CA THR A 86 28.81 -3.97 18.11
C THR A 86 28.92 -4.37 16.65
N GLY A 87 27.81 -4.26 15.88
CA GLY A 87 27.73 -4.78 14.51
C GLY A 87 27.77 -6.31 14.43
N GLU A 88 27.75 -7.04 15.56
CA GLU A 88 27.83 -8.48 15.61
C GLU A 88 26.45 -9.14 15.47
N THR A 89 26.28 -9.99 14.47
CA THR A 89 25.05 -10.74 14.18
C THR A 89 24.98 -12.09 14.90
N ARG A 90 25.48 -12.22 16.12
CA ARG A 90 25.57 -13.51 16.84
C ARG A 90 24.23 -14.23 17.07
N ALA A 91 23.11 -13.49 17.04
CA ALA A 91 21.78 -14.08 17.22
C ALA A 91 21.14 -14.60 15.93
N LEU A 92 21.70 -14.35 14.75
CA LEU A 92 21.14 -14.69 13.44
C LEU A 92 21.94 -15.74 12.68
N SER A 93 22.45 -16.78 13.40
CA SER A 93 23.08 -17.92 12.76
C SER A 93 22.02 -18.91 12.25
N THR A 94 21.55 -18.70 11.04
CA THR A 94 21.03 -19.79 10.20
C THR A 94 21.60 -19.67 8.81
N GLY A 95 22.71 -20.38 8.57
CA GLY A 95 23.17 -20.79 7.23
C GLY A 95 23.86 -19.70 6.41
N VAL A 96 25.16 -19.63 6.59
CA VAL A 96 26.23 -19.13 5.68
C VAL A 96 25.78 -18.91 4.23
N PRO A 97 26.21 -17.78 3.58
CA PRO A 97 27.51 -17.74 2.96
C PRO A 97 28.34 -16.45 3.17
N ALA A 98 29.62 -16.63 3.11
CA ALA A 98 30.68 -15.66 3.27
C ALA A 98 30.79 -14.70 2.09
N ASP A 99 29.80 -13.85 1.85
CA ASP A 99 29.93 -12.70 0.99
C ASP A 99 28.95 -11.60 1.46
N GLY A 100 29.44 -10.74 2.34
CA GLY A 100 29.07 -9.32 2.44
C GLY A 100 27.60 -8.87 2.48
N GLY A 101 26.65 -9.71 2.81
CA GLY A 101 25.25 -9.32 2.95
C GLY A 101 24.93 -8.83 4.35
N TYR A 102 24.91 -7.52 4.58
CA TYR A 102 24.36 -6.93 5.80
C TYR A 102 22.90 -7.38 5.93
N THR A 103 22.62 -8.23 6.93
CA THR A 103 21.26 -8.65 7.25
C THR A 103 20.55 -7.47 7.89
N VAL A 104 19.69 -6.81 7.14
CA VAL A 104 18.76 -5.82 7.66
C VAL A 104 17.83 -6.54 8.63
N ILE A 105 17.62 -6.00 9.82
CA ILE A 105 16.70 -6.58 10.77
C ILE A 105 15.29 -6.47 10.18
N PRO A 106 14.62 -7.59 9.83
CA PRO A 106 13.33 -7.53 9.09
C PRO A 106 12.22 -6.86 9.88
N GLU A 107 12.27 -6.94 11.20
CA GLU A 107 11.25 -6.37 12.09
C GLU A 107 11.28 -4.84 12.09
N LEU A 108 12.46 -4.21 12.15
CA LEU A 108 12.59 -2.75 12.10
C LEU A 108 12.05 -2.18 10.77
N ASN A 109 12.38 -2.84 9.65
CA ASN A 109 11.84 -2.45 8.35
C ASN A 109 10.32 -2.61 8.27
N THR A 110 9.79 -3.66 8.86
CA THR A 110 8.35 -3.95 8.85
C THR A 110 7.60 -2.92 9.69
N GLU A 111 8.15 -2.51 10.84
CA GLU A 111 7.56 -1.51 11.72
C GLU A 111 7.48 -0.15 11.03
N ILE A 112 8.57 0.37 10.47
CA ILE A 112 8.57 1.63 9.72
C ILE A 112 7.60 1.58 8.53
N MET A 113 7.58 0.49 7.76
CA MET A 113 6.64 0.34 6.64
C MET A 113 5.18 0.33 7.10
N ARG A 114 4.89 -0.26 8.26
CA ARG A 114 3.56 -0.28 8.84
C ARG A 114 3.11 1.12 9.23
N MET A 115 3.93 1.88 9.93
CA MET A 115 3.65 3.27 10.31
C MET A 115 3.34 4.12 9.09
N LEU A 116 4.20 4.08 8.06
CA LEU A 116 3.98 4.79 6.80
C LEU A 116 2.65 4.45 6.12
N THR A 117 2.21 3.21 6.22
CA THR A 117 0.97 2.76 5.56
C THR A 117 -0.27 3.18 6.34
N ASP A 118 -0.19 3.09 7.67
CA ASP A 118 -1.35 3.33 8.54
C ASP A 118 -1.63 4.83 8.73
N GLU A 119 -0.62 5.69 8.67
CA GLU A 119 -0.74 7.12 8.96
C GLU A 119 -0.87 8.01 7.72
N SER A 120 -0.29 7.61 6.58
CA SER A 120 -0.35 8.42 5.36
C SER A 120 -1.73 8.44 4.72
N THR A 121 -2.37 9.61 4.71
CA THR A 121 -3.65 9.85 4.04
C THR A 121 -3.55 9.56 2.54
N MET A 122 -2.46 9.99 1.89
CA MET A 122 -2.24 9.75 0.46
C MET A 122 -2.15 8.25 0.13
N ARG A 123 -1.49 7.45 0.95
CA ARG A 123 -1.42 5.99 0.75
C ARG A 123 -2.77 5.30 0.90
N ARG A 124 -3.64 5.81 1.75
CA ARG A 124 -4.99 5.29 1.98
C ARG A 124 -5.92 5.57 0.81
N ILE A 125 -5.84 6.75 0.22
CA ILE A 125 -6.74 7.17 -0.88
C ILE A 125 -6.22 6.82 -2.27
N CYS A 126 -4.90 6.65 -2.49
CA CYS A 126 -4.26 6.36 -3.76
C CYS A 126 -4.01 4.86 -3.98
N THR A 127 -3.58 4.48 -5.17
CA THR A 127 -3.13 3.13 -5.47
C THR A 127 -1.63 3.02 -5.30
N VAL A 128 -1.20 2.13 -4.39
CA VAL A 128 0.23 1.82 -4.17
C VAL A 128 0.63 0.62 -5.03
N LYS A 129 1.72 0.76 -5.81
CA LYS A 129 2.33 -0.28 -6.64
C LYS A 129 3.75 -0.57 -6.15
N LYS A 130 4.11 -1.84 -6.08
CA LYS A 130 5.49 -2.27 -5.76
C LYS A 130 6.15 -2.79 -7.02
N ILE A 131 7.37 -2.35 -7.31
CA ILE A 131 8.15 -2.73 -8.48
C ILE A 131 9.60 -3.05 -8.11
N SER A 132 10.26 -3.86 -8.92
CA SER A 132 11.68 -4.20 -8.77
C SER A 132 12.62 -3.34 -9.63
N SER A 133 12.04 -2.51 -10.52
CA SER A 133 12.79 -1.60 -11.41
C SER A 133 12.81 -0.18 -10.86
N ASN A 134 13.60 0.69 -11.46
CA ASN A 134 13.71 2.11 -11.08
C ASN A 134 12.63 3.00 -11.74
N GLU A 135 11.82 2.44 -12.63
CA GLU A 135 10.78 3.17 -13.38
C GLU A 135 9.55 2.30 -13.59
N PHE A 136 8.38 2.87 -13.35
CA PHE A 136 7.09 2.26 -13.64
C PHE A 136 6.50 2.89 -14.90
N LYS A 137 6.12 2.06 -15.87
CA LYS A 137 5.49 2.52 -17.10
C LYS A 137 4.09 1.95 -17.23
N GLN A 138 3.14 2.81 -17.53
CA GLN A 138 1.74 2.44 -17.72
C GLN A 138 1.22 3.00 -19.03
N LEU A 139 0.66 2.14 -19.88
CA LEU A 139 -0.07 2.59 -21.05
C LEU A 139 -1.50 2.96 -20.67
N VAL A 140 -1.90 4.16 -21.05
CA VAL A 140 -3.24 4.70 -20.77
C VAL A 140 -3.90 5.08 -22.08
N SER A 141 -5.12 4.62 -22.29
CA SER A 141 -5.91 5.03 -23.46
C SER A 141 -6.45 6.45 -23.24
N ALA A 142 -6.03 7.37 -24.08
CA ALA A 142 -6.53 8.75 -24.06
C ALA A 142 -7.93 8.89 -24.68
N GLY A 143 -8.49 7.79 -25.25
CA GLY A 143 -9.75 7.82 -25.98
C GLY A 143 -9.57 8.32 -27.41
N GLY A 144 -10.55 9.06 -27.94
CA GLY A 144 -10.48 9.60 -29.29
C GLY A 144 -11.11 8.74 -30.38
N ALA A 145 -11.61 7.53 -30.03
CA ALA A 145 -12.42 6.76 -30.96
C ALA A 145 -13.76 7.44 -31.22
N THR A 146 -14.12 7.59 -32.48
CA THR A 146 -15.46 8.07 -32.88
C THR A 146 -16.26 6.93 -33.49
N VAL A 147 -17.56 6.94 -33.25
CA VAL A 147 -18.52 5.97 -33.83
C VAL A 147 -19.52 6.78 -34.66
N ASN A 148 -19.66 6.40 -35.92
CA ASN A 148 -20.62 7.00 -36.83
C ASN A 148 -21.80 6.04 -37.05
N HIS A 149 -22.99 6.58 -37.23
CA HIS A 149 -24.16 5.82 -37.65
C HIS A 149 -24.14 5.69 -39.16
N GLY A 150 -24.26 4.47 -39.67
CA GLY A 150 -24.30 4.20 -41.09
C GLY A 150 -25.76 4.07 -41.60
N GLU A 151 -26.02 4.58 -42.78
CA GLU A 151 -27.26 4.33 -43.52
C GLU A 151 -27.01 3.21 -44.56
N GLU A 152 -28.06 2.48 -44.86
CA GLU A 152 -28.01 1.42 -45.89
C GLU A 152 -27.74 2.04 -47.26
N GLY A 153 -26.78 1.48 -48.00
CA GLY A 153 -26.42 1.95 -49.33
C GLY A 153 -25.46 3.15 -49.42
N LYS A 154 -25.00 3.71 -48.27
CA LYS A 154 -23.98 4.78 -48.26
C LYS A 154 -22.60 4.26 -47.85
N THR A 155 -21.56 4.86 -48.47
CA THR A 155 -20.17 4.58 -48.12
C THR A 155 -19.88 5.00 -46.67
N ARG A 156 -19.25 4.11 -45.91
CA ARG A 156 -18.87 4.38 -44.51
C ARG A 156 -17.57 5.16 -44.48
N GLU A 157 -17.58 6.30 -43.81
CA GLU A 157 -16.41 7.12 -43.59
C GLU A 157 -15.52 6.52 -42.47
N GLN A 158 -14.21 6.73 -42.62
CA GLN A 158 -13.24 6.28 -41.60
C GLN A 158 -13.45 7.07 -40.29
N THR A 159 -13.51 6.34 -39.19
CA THR A 159 -13.59 6.94 -37.85
C THR A 159 -12.20 7.12 -37.24
N SER A 160 -12.08 8.02 -36.26
CA SER A 160 -10.80 8.26 -35.59
C SER A 160 -10.36 7.04 -34.78
N THR A 161 -9.05 6.79 -34.77
CA THR A 161 -8.42 5.71 -34.00
C THR A 161 -8.12 6.20 -32.58
N PRO A 162 -8.35 5.38 -31.53
CA PRO A 162 -8.00 5.74 -30.17
C PRO A 162 -6.48 5.93 -30.02
N GLN A 163 -6.08 6.93 -29.22
CA GLN A 163 -4.68 7.19 -28.90
C GLN A 163 -4.29 6.51 -27.59
N ILE A 164 -3.06 5.97 -27.57
CA ILE A 164 -2.46 5.39 -26.36
C ILE A 164 -1.29 6.29 -25.95
N ASN A 165 -1.31 6.74 -24.71
CA ASN A 165 -0.23 7.51 -24.10
C ASN A 165 0.49 6.65 -23.06
N GLU A 166 1.80 6.85 -22.92
CA GLU A 166 2.61 6.23 -21.89
C GLU A 166 2.78 7.22 -20.72
N VAL A 167 2.50 6.78 -19.51
CA VAL A 167 2.83 7.48 -18.28
C VAL A 167 4.01 6.76 -17.64
N SER A 168 5.07 7.48 -17.39
CA SER A 168 6.28 6.98 -16.75
C SER A 168 6.44 7.65 -15.37
N ILE A 169 6.64 6.82 -14.34
CA ILE A 169 6.88 7.24 -12.95
C ILE A 169 8.24 6.72 -12.53
N LYS A 170 9.18 7.62 -12.26
CA LYS A 170 10.53 7.28 -11.80
C LYS A 170 10.56 7.21 -10.28
N LEU A 171 11.36 6.29 -9.75
CA LEU A 171 11.62 6.18 -8.33
C LEU A 171 12.87 6.98 -7.94
N TYR A 172 12.77 7.70 -6.84
CA TYR A 172 13.88 8.47 -6.28
C TYR A 172 14.16 8.00 -4.85
N PRO A 173 15.42 8.04 -4.41
CA PRO A 173 15.78 7.68 -3.05
C PRO A 173 15.36 8.78 -2.07
N VAL A 174 14.64 8.40 -1.04
CA VAL A 174 14.38 9.22 0.15
C VAL A 174 15.17 8.59 1.29
N TYR A 175 15.94 9.37 2.02
CA TYR A 175 16.78 8.85 3.09
C TYR A 175 16.80 9.75 4.33
N ALA A 176 17.01 9.14 5.48
CA ALA A 176 17.31 9.80 6.74
C ALA A 176 18.62 9.25 7.30
N TYR A 177 19.44 10.12 7.88
CA TYR A 177 20.73 9.74 8.44
C TYR A 177 20.99 10.47 9.78
N PRO A 178 20.13 10.26 10.78
CA PRO A 178 20.33 10.84 12.10
C PRO A 178 21.54 10.23 12.78
N ARG A 179 22.14 11.00 13.71
CA ARG A 179 23.24 10.57 14.55
C ARG A 179 22.93 10.81 16.03
N THR A 180 23.38 9.93 16.88
CA THR A 180 23.36 10.07 18.34
C THR A 180 24.74 9.75 18.90
N THR A 181 25.05 10.19 20.12
CA THR A 181 26.29 9.81 20.77
C THR A 181 26.12 8.46 21.46
N GLN A 182 27.23 7.69 21.53
CA GLN A 182 27.20 6.41 22.22
C GLN A 182 26.90 6.59 23.71
N GLU A 183 27.38 7.68 24.32
CA GLU A 183 27.10 8.00 25.73
C GLU A 183 25.60 8.16 26.01
N ILE A 184 24.85 8.82 25.12
CA ILE A 184 23.41 8.97 25.29
C ILE A 184 22.71 7.60 25.24
N VAL A 185 23.14 6.71 24.33
CA VAL A 185 22.54 5.37 24.21
C VAL A 185 22.87 4.51 25.42
N ASP A 186 24.07 4.65 26.00
CA ASP A 186 24.53 3.83 27.13
C ASP A 186 24.00 4.31 28.48
N PHE A 187 23.80 5.60 28.67
CA PHE A 187 23.41 6.19 29.96
C PHE A 187 21.97 6.72 30.00
N SER A 188 21.20 6.60 28.93
CA SER A 188 19.78 7.01 28.94
C SER A 188 18.90 5.93 29.56
N ASP A 189 17.97 6.35 30.41
CA ASP A 189 16.90 5.49 30.93
C ASP A 189 15.81 5.19 29.89
N VAL A 190 15.86 5.88 28.73
CA VAL A 190 14.90 5.73 27.62
C VAL A 190 15.58 4.99 26.49
N ASP A 191 14.82 4.11 25.82
CA ASP A 191 15.29 3.46 24.58
C ASP A 191 15.37 4.49 23.43
N ILE A 192 16.53 5.14 23.35
CA ILE A 192 16.82 6.18 22.35
C ILE A 192 16.73 5.63 20.91
N LEU A 193 17.04 4.35 20.70
CA LEU A 193 17.03 3.77 19.37
C LEU A 193 15.61 3.53 18.88
N SER A 194 14.72 3.06 19.76
CA SER A 194 13.31 2.89 19.47
C SER A 194 12.63 4.24 19.23
N TRP A 195 12.93 5.24 20.07
CA TRP A 195 12.44 6.61 19.87
C TRP A 195 12.90 7.20 18.54
N LEU A 196 14.19 7.06 18.21
CA LEU A 196 14.75 7.58 16.95
C LEU A 196 14.14 6.90 15.72
N THR A 197 13.83 5.61 15.82
CA THR A 197 13.16 4.85 14.76
C THR A 197 11.75 5.37 14.53
N GLY A 198 11.00 5.66 15.58
CA GLY A 198 9.68 6.29 15.49
C GLY A 198 9.75 7.65 14.80
N GLU A 199 10.66 8.52 15.25
CA GLU A 199 10.88 9.86 14.69
C GLU A 199 11.25 9.83 13.20
N ILE A 200 12.07 8.84 12.79
CA ILE A 200 12.37 8.62 11.37
C ILE A 200 11.10 8.24 10.60
N GLY A 201 10.24 7.38 11.17
CA GLY A 201 8.98 6.98 10.56
C GLY A 201 8.07 8.17 10.31
N ASP A 202 7.85 9.00 11.31
CA ASP A 202 7.02 10.20 11.25
C ASP A 202 7.56 11.19 10.19
N THR A 203 8.86 11.48 10.24
CA THR A 203 9.52 12.37 9.27
C THR A 203 9.42 11.84 7.84
N PHE A 204 9.53 10.52 7.64
CA PHE A 204 9.32 9.92 6.32
C PHE A 204 7.89 10.10 5.84
N THR A 205 6.90 9.92 6.71
CA THR A 205 5.48 10.09 6.38
C THR A 205 5.19 11.53 5.95
N GLU A 206 5.65 12.51 6.72
CA GLU A 206 5.51 13.93 6.40
C GLU A 206 6.17 14.31 5.07
N THR A 207 7.43 13.91 4.88
CA THR A 207 8.18 14.19 3.65
C THR A 207 7.50 13.56 2.44
N GLU A 208 7.05 12.32 2.59
CA GLU A 208 6.34 11.59 1.54
C GLU A 208 5.03 12.26 1.17
N GLU A 209 4.19 12.62 2.14
CA GLU A 209 2.93 13.31 1.88
C GLU A 209 3.16 14.65 1.19
N SER A 210 4.14 15.43 1.65
CA SER A 210 4.51 16.69 1.01
C SER A 210 4.94 16.47 -0.44
N ASP A 211 5.81 15.49 -0.72
CA ASP A 211 6.27 15.18 -2.07
C ASP A 211 5.14 14.68 -2.98
N LEU A 212 4.21 13.88 -2.47
CA LEU A 212 3.07 13.38 -3.24
C LEU A 212 2.04 14.47 -3.58
N VAL A 213 2.00 15.55 -2.82
CA VAL A 213 1.10 16.69 -3.06
C VAL A 213 1.76 17.73 -3.96
N VAL A 214 2.91 18.26 -3.55
CA VAL A 214 3.55 19.44 -4.17
C VAL A 214 4.92 19.16 -4.81
N GLY A 215 5.42 17.92 -4.73
CA GLY A 215 6.73 17.56 -5.29
C GLY A 215 6.84 17.88 -6.77
N ASP A 216 7.96 18.43 -7.20
CA ASP A 216 8.22 18.87 -8.57
C ASP A 216 8.58 17.73 -9.55
N GLY A 217 8.93 16.53 -9.02
CA GLY A 217 9.36 15.38 -9.82
C GLY A 217 10.83 15.42 -10.23
N ASP A 218 11.63 16.37 -9.72
CA ASP A 218 13.09 16.37 -9.84
C ASP A 218 13.71 15.83 -8.56
N LYS A 219 14.32 14.65 -8.63
CA LYS A 219 14.90 13.90 -7.50
C LYS A 219 13.95 13.56 -6.35
N LYS A 220 12.65 13.74 -6.55
CA LYS A 220 11.56 13.41 -5.62
C LYS A 220 10.29 13.01 -6.38
N ALA A 221 9.30 12.48 -5.69
CA ALA A 221 8.03 12.11 -6.30
C ALA A 221 7.36 13.33 -6.96
N LYS A 222 6.66 13.10 -8.07
CA LYS A 222 5.90 14.17 -8.73
C LYS A 222 4.51 14.28 -8.12
N GLY A 223 4.29 15.34 -7.35
CA GLY A 223 3.03 15.64 -6.70
C GLY A 223 1.90 15.90 -7.71
N PHE A 224 0.66 15.60 -7.31
CA PHE A 224 -0.48 15.79 -8.20
C PHE A 224 -0.78 17.29 -8.46
N LEU A 225 -0.38 18.20 -7.55
CA LEU A 225 -0.51 19.64 -7.76
C LEU A 225 0.58 20.24 -8.65
N SER A 226 1.69 19.53 -8.89
CA SER A 226 2.78 19.99 -9.77
C SER A 226 2.57 19.63 -11.23
N VAL A 227 1.44 19.02 -11.56
CA VAL A 227 1.05 18.71 -12.93
C VAL A 227 0.47 19.94 -13.61
N PRO A 228 0.67 20.16 -14.93
CA PRO A 228 0.05 21.26 -15.65
C PRO A 228 -1.46 21.32 -15.43
N ARG A 229 -2.00 22.56 -15.32
CA ARG A 229 -3.41 22.81 -15.04
C ARG A 229 -4.04 23.64 -16.15
N ALA A 230 -5.30 23.37 -16.47
CA ALA A 230 -6.07 24.14 -17.44
C ALA A 230 -7.54 24.24 -17.03
N GLU A 231 -8.19 25.36 -17.36
CA GLU A 231 -9.62 25.58 -17.10
C GLU A 231 -10.53 24.86 -18.11
N LYS A 232 -9.93 24.27 -19.16
CA LYS A 232 -10.63 23.55 -20.21
C LYS A 232 -11.25 22.24 -19.72
N ASN A 233 -12.36 21.86 -20.35
CA ASN A 233 -13.05 20.59 -20.09
C ASN A 233 -12.25 19.38 -20.53
N ASP A 234 -12.61 18.18 -20.05
CA ASP A 234 -11.95 16.92 -20.33
C ASP A 234 -11.80 16.56 -21.82
N LYS A 235 -12.66 17.11 -22.70
CA LYS A 235 -12.62 16.83 -24.15
C LYS A 235 -11.64 17.70 -24.90
N GLU A 236 -11.28 18.86 -24.34
CA GLU A 236 -10.48 19.91 -24.99
C GLU A 236 -9.09 20.03 -24.37
N ARG A 237 -8.86 19.31 -23.28
CA ARG A 237 -7.64 19.35 -22.51
C ARG A 237 -6.67 18.29 -22.95
N ASP A 238 -5.40 18.64 -22.98
CA ASP A 238 -4.31 17.71 -23.27
C ASP A 238 -4.19 16.64 -22.18
N PHE A 239 -3.81 15.44 -22.60
CA PHE A 239 -3.56 14.34 -21.69
C PHE A 239 -2.46 14.71 -20.67
N GLY A 240 -2.67 14.31 -19.41
CA GLY A 240 -1.71 14.61 -18.34
C GLY A 240 -1.88 16.01 -17.72
N THR A 241 -2.82 16.83 -18.18
CA THR A 241 -3.16 18.13 -17.57
C THR A 241 -4.36 17.97 -16.65
N LEU A 242 -4.38 18.59 -15.48
CA LEU A 242 -5.53 18.58 -14.57
C LEU A 242 -6.48 19.75 -14.86
N GLN A 243 -7.78 19.52 -14.68
CA GLN A 243 -8.75 20.60 -14.76
C GLN A 243 -8.75 21.40 -13.48
N VAL A 244 -8.64 22.72 -13.61
CA VAL A 244 -8.81 23.67 -12.53
C VAL A 244 -10.08 24.49 -12.75
N ILE A 245 -10.82 24.75 -11.68
CA ILE A 245 -11.95 25.68 -11.63
C ILE A 245 -11.52 26.86 -10.77
N LYS A 246 -11.69 28.06 -11.30
CA LYS A 246 -11.43 29.30 -10.59
C LYS A 246 -12.72 30.09 -10.51
N PRO A 247 -13.40 30.10 -9.38
CA PRO A 247 -14.62 30.91 -9.21
C PRO A 247 -14.28 32.39 -9.19
N SER A 248 -15.27 33.25 -9.50
CA SER A 248 -15.13 34.68 -9.29
C SER A 248 -15.00 34.99 -7.78
N GLU A 249 -14.25 36.04 -7.44
CA GLU A 249 -14.01 36.46 -6.04
C GLU A 249 -15.31 36.59 -5.24
N SER A 250 -16.37 37.14 -5.86
CA SER A 250 -17.68 37.33 -5.21
C SER A 250 -18.40 36.01 -4.81
N LEU A 251 -18.06 34.88 -5.41
CA LEU A 251 -18.71 33.60 -5.18
C LEU A 251 -17.84 32.62 -4.36
N ALA A 252 -16.56 32.88 -4.27
CA ALA A 252 -15.57 31.95 -3.74
C ALA A 252 -15.86 31.49 -2.31
N TRP A 253 -16.18 32.45 -1.41
CA TRP A 253 -16.37 32.16 0.02
C TRP A 253 -17.79 32.46 0.52
N THR A 254 -18.71 32.81 -0.38
CA THR A 254 -20.09 33.20 -0.03
C THR A 254 -21.12 32.18 -0.45
N SER A 255 -20.78 31.23 -1.35
CA SER A 255 -21.69 30.25 -1.89
C SER A 255 -21.06 28.86 -1.97
N ALA A 256 -21.89 27.80 -1.94
CA ALA A 256 -21.49 26.44 -2.23
C ALA A 256 -21.39 26.15 -3.74
N ASP A 257 -21.74 27.08 -4.60
CA ASP A 257 -21.80 26.85 -6.05
C ASP A 257 -20.47 26.34 -6.63
N PRO A 258 -19.28 26.89 -6.27
CA PRO A 258 -18.03 26.40 -6.79
C PRO A 258 -17.74 24.92 -6.43
N LEU A 259 -18.19 24.46 -5.25
CA LEU A 259 -18.06 23.07 -4.83
C LEU A 259 -19.00 22.17 -5.63
N ILE A 260 -20.20 22.64 -5.94
CA ILE A 260 -21.16 21.94 -6.77
C ILE A 260 -20.62 21.83 -8.21
N ASP A 261 -20.08 22.91 -8.75
CA ASP A 261 -19.47 22.93 -10.08
C ASP A 261 -18.31 21.94 -10.17
N LEU A 262 -17.43 21.92 -9.18
CA LEU A 262 -16.33 20.95 -9.11
C LEU A 262 -16.85 19.50 -9.09
N LYS A 263 -17.87 19.21 -8.28
CA LYS A 263 -18.48 17.88 -8.21
C LYS A 263 -19.07 17.45 -9.55
N PHE A 264 -19.73 18.35 -10.27
CA PHE A 264 -20.33 18.03 -11.56
C PHE A 264 -19.35 18.07 -12.74
N ALA A 265 -18.23 18.77 -12.64
CA ALA A 265 -17.13 18.69 -13.58
C ALA A 265 -16.48 17.28 -13.57
N LEU A 266 -16.55 16.56 -12.45
CA LEU A 266 -16.10 15.19 -12.37
C LEU A 266 -17.12 14.23 -13.00
N ARG A 267 -16.69 13.38 -13.97
CA ARG A 267 -17.58 12.43 -14.65
C ARG A 267 -18.18 11.41 -13.68
N LYS A 268 -19.42 10.97 -13.94
CA LYS A 268 -20.17 10.03 -13.11
C LYS A 268 -19.36 8.78 -12.72
N LYS A 269 -18.54 8.25 -13.63
CA LYS A 269 -17.73 7.04 -13.39
C LYS A 269 -16.71 7.18 -12.25
N TYR A 270 -16.20 8.40 -12.01
CA TYR A 270 -15.24 8.70 -10.94
C TYR A 270 -15.94 9.14 -9.65
N ARG A 271 -17.14 9.76 -9.72
CA ARG A 271 -17.86 10.26 -8.55
C ARG A 271 -18.20 9.19 -7.52
N LYS A 272 -18.28 7.92 -7.93
CA LYS A 272 -18.63 6.82 -7.00
C LYS A 272 -17.59 6.63 -5.90
N ASN A 273 -16.31 6.82 -6.23
CA ASN A 273 -15.18 6.64 -5.31
C ASN A 273 -14.41 7.94 -5.11
N ALA A 274 -15.05 9.08 -5.40
CA ALA A 274 -14.41 10.36 -5.26
C ALA A 274 -14.33 10.78 -3.80
N VAL A 275 -13.21 11.42 -3.46
CA VAL A 275 -12.88 11.93 -2.14
C VAL A 275 -12.50 13.41 -2.27
N TRP A 276 -12.97 14.23 -1.35
CA TRP A 276 -12.51 15.60 -1.19
C TRP A 276 -11.18 15.56 -0.44
N VAL A 277 -10.20 16.29 -0.92
CA VAL A 277 -8.91 16.48 -0.25
C VAL A 277 -8.70 17.98 -0.04
N VAL A 278 -8.46 18.34 1.20
CA VAL A 278 -8.38 19.76 1.63
C VAL A 278 -7.51 19.85 2.88
N ASN A 279 -6.83 20.97 3.10
CA ASN A 279 -6.16 21.23 4.38
C ASN A 279 -7.14 21.69 5.45
N SER A 280 -6.78 21.58 6.72
CA SER A 280 -7.62 21.95 7.86
C SER A 280 -7.99 23.43 7.87
N THR A 281 -7.08 24.32 7.45
CA THR A 281 -7.33 25.78 7.35
C THR A 281 -8.44 26.09 6.37
N THR A 282 -8.35 25.53 5.16
CA THR A 282 -9.38 25.73 4.10
C THR A 282 -10.69 25.07 4.49
N ALA A 283 -10.66 23.88 5.09
CA ALA A 283 -11.85 23.20 5.59
C ALA A 283 -12.58 24.04 6.64
N ALA A 284 -11.85 24.63 7.60
CA ALA A 284 -12.42 25.51 8.61
C ALA A 284 -13.07 26.78 8.00
N LYS A 285 -12.48 27.32 6.93
CA LYS A 285 -13.10 28.44 6.17
C LYS A 285 -14.41 27.98 5.49
N LEU A 286 -14.40 26.80 4.86
CA LEU A 286 -15.59 26.25 4.19
C LEU A 286 -16.74 25.95 5.16
N GLN A 287 -16.44 25.45 6.36
CA GLN A 287 -17.46 25.20 7.39
C GLN A 287 -18.14 26.49 7.85
N LYS A 288 -17.44 27.65 7.79
CA LYS A 288 -18.00 28.95 8.15
C LYS A 288 -18.89 29.57 7.08
N VAL A 289 -18.91 29.03 5.87
CA VAL A 289 -19.76 29.50 4.77
C VAL A 289 -21.23 29.28 5.09
N LYS A 290 -22.01 30.37 5.00
CA LYS A 290 -23.45 30.36 5.33
C LYS A 290 -24.30 30.61 4.06
N ASN A 291 -25.47 30.03 4.06
CA ASN A 291 -26.48 30.32 3.03
C ASN A 291 -27.13 31.70 3.29
N ALA A 292 -28.01 32.12 2.38
CA ALA A 292 -28.75 33.40 2.49
C ALA A 292 -29.63 33.48 3.76
N ASN A 293 -29.96 32.37 4.38
CA ASN A 293 -30.77 32.30 5.61
C ASN A 293 -29.89 32.28 6.89
N GLY A 294 -28.55 32.29 6.75
CA GLY A 294 -27.63 32.26 7.87
C GLY A 294 -27.26 30.86 8.37
N ASP A 295 -27.76 29.79 7.73
CA ASP A 295 -27.42 28.42 8.08
C ASP A 295 -26.06 28.03 7.47
N TYR A 296 -25.26 27.27 8.21
CA TYR A 296 -24.02 26.69 7.70
C TYR A 296 -24.30 25.68 6.58
N ILE A 297 -23.60 25.82 5.47
CA ILE A 297 -23.75 24.94 4.31
C ILE A 297 -23.19 23.56 4.58
N TRP A 298 -22.05 23.52 5.27
CA TRP A 298 -21.42 22.26 5.71
C TRP A 298 -21.71 22.06 7.21
N ARG A 299 -22.46 21.01 7.51
CA ARG A 299 -22.75 20.59 8.90
C ARG A 299 -22.04 19.29 9.16
N ASP A 300 -21.29 19.25 10.24
CA ASP A 300 -20.68 18.03 10.72
C ASP A 300 -21.76 17.04 11.13
N ARG A 301 -21.50 15.76 10.90
CA ARG A 301 -22.38 14.71 11.41
C ARG A 301 -22.24 14.61 12.92
N LEU A 302 -23.38 14.64 13.61
CA LEU A 302 -23.44 14.59 15.08
C LEU A 302 -23.10 13.19 15.66
N GLN A 303 -22.87 12.17 14.83
CA GLN A 303 -22.45 10.84 15.26
C GLN A 303 -20.93 10.72 15.26
N ALA A 304 -20.38 10.49 16.44
CA ALA A 304 -18.94 10.21 16.60
C ALA A 304 -18.56 8.93 15.83
N GLY A 305 -17.55 9.04 14.96
CA GLY A 305 -17.00 7.91 14.20
C GLY A 305 -17.37 7.84 12.73
N ASP A 306 -18.32 8.63 12.24
CA ASP A 306 -18.58 8.75 10.81
C ASP A 306 -17.56 9.72 10.17
N PRO A 307 -16.98 9.40 8.99
CA PRO A 307 -16.10 10.33 8.29
C PRO A 307 -16.86 11.58 7.87
N ASP A 308 -16.20 12.72 7.91
CA ASP A 308 -16.76 13.97 7.44
C ASP A 308 -17.18 13.88 5.98
N THR A 309 -18.37 14.39 5.66
CA THR A 309 -18.88 14.33 4.29
C THR A 309 -19.30 15.71 3.80
N LEU A 310 -18.79 16.06 2.62
CA LEU A 310 -19.18 17.29 1.92
C LEU A 310 -19.95 16.90 0.64
N LEU A 311 -21.16 17.41 0.48
CA LEU A 311 -22.05 17.09 -0.65
C LEU A 311 -22.23 15.57 -0.87
N GLY A 312 -22.18 14.76 0.22
CA GLY A 312 -22.39 13.31 0.15
C GLY A 312 -21.16 12.52 -0.28
N LEU A 313 -19.97 13.11 -0.31
CA LEU A 313 -18.68 12.46 -0.57
C LEU A 313 -17.76 12.64 0.66
N PRO A 314 -16.91 11.64 0.98
CA PRO A 314 -16.01 11.73 2.11
C PRO A 314 -14.98 12.86 1.94
N VAL A 315 -14.58 13.42 3.05
CA VAL A 315 -13.51 14.44 3.14
C VAL A 315 -12.31 13.85 3.82
N GLU A 316 -11.15 14.06 3.25
CA GLU A 316 -9.85 13.68 3.78
C GLU A 316 -9.01 14.93 4.00
N TYR A 317 -8.48 15.05 5.20
CA TYR A 317 -7.63 16.16 5.57
C TYR A 317 -6.18 15.87 5.22
N LEU A 318 -5.54 16.83 4.55
CA LEU A 318 -4.15 16.72 4.11
C LEU A 318 -3.47 18.07 4.31
N GLU A 319 -2.67 18.17 5.36
CA GLU A 319 -2.09 19.45 5.80
C GLU A 319 -1.10 20.06 4.81
N PHE A 320 -0.48 19.24 3.97
CA PHE A 320 0.44 19.69 2.92
C PHE A 320 -0.25 20.28 1.67
N MET A 321 -1.57 20.29 1.66
CA MET A 321 -2.31 21.03 0.62
C MET A 321 -2.11 22.53 0.80
N PRO A 322 -1.83 23.28 -0.28
CA PRO A 322 -1.80 24.74 -0.20
C PRO A 322 -3.15 25.31 0.27
N ASP A 323 -3.10 26.45 0.94
CA ASP A 323 -4.29 27.16 1.34
C ASP A 323 -5.14 27.53 0.12
N ASN A 324 -6.45 27.52 0.32
CA ASN A 324 -7.45 27.88 -0.70
C ASN A 324 -7.46 26.93 -1.93
N VAL A 325 -6.81 25.78 -1.85
CA VAL A 325 -6.85 24.74 -2.89
C VAL A 325 -7.64 23.54 -2.38
N ILE A 326 -8.59 23.08 -3.18
CA ILE A 326 -9.41 21.90 -2.89
C ILE A 326 -9.28 20.95 -4.07
N ALA A 327 -9.02 19.69 -3.78
CA ALA A 327 -9.02 18.65 -4.81
C ALA A 327 -10.22 17.71 -4.62
N LEU A 328 -10.82 17.28 -5.71
CA LEU A 328 -11.87 16.27 -5.72
C LEU A 328 -11.58 15.25 -6.80
N GLY A 329 -11.57 13.99 -6.44
CA GLY A 329 -11.35 12.94 -7.43
C GLY A 329 -11.33 11.52 -6.90
N ASP A 330 -11.32 10.59 -7.84
CA ASP A 330 -11.01 9.18 -7.59
C ASP A 330 -9.49 9.00 -7.62
N PHE A 331 -8.84 9.26 -6.50
CA PHE A 331 -7.38 9.20 -6.38
C PHE A 331 -6.83 7.78 -6.63
N LYS A 332 -7.61 6.72 -6.36
CA LYS A 332 -7.21 5.34 -6.66
C LYS A 332 -6.95 5.11 -8.15
N ARG A 333 -7.67 5.81 -9.01
CA ARG A 333 -7.48 5.77 -10.45
C ARG A 333 -6.57 6.88 -10.97
N GLY A 334 -6.64 8.04 -10.32
CA GLY A 334 -5.99 9.26 -10.78
C GLY A 334 -4.50 9.30 -10.49
N TYR A 335 -4.07 8.81 -9.33
CA TYR A 335 -2.70 8.96 -8.86
C TYR A 335 -2.12 7.63 -8.35
N TYR A 336 -0.92 7.29 -8.80
CA TYR A 336 -0.22 6.09 -8.36
C TYR A 336 1.01 6.46 -7.55
N ILE A 337 1.15 5.80 -6.42
CA ILE A 337 2.34 5.78 -5.59
C ILE A 337 3.10 4.51 -5.95
N VAL A 338 4.38 4.64 -6.24
CA VAL A 338 5.22 3.52 -6.65
C VAL A 338 6.36 3.36 -5.64
N ASP A 339 6.40 2.21 -5.00
CA ASP A 339 7.45 1.81 -4.08
C ASP A 339 8.36 0.76 -4.71
N HIS A 340 9.60 0.71 -4.30
CA HIS A 340 10.49 -0.39 -4.64
C HIS A 340 10.20 -1.60 -3.74
N GLU A 341 10.27 -2.82 -4.29
CA GLU A 341 10.00 -4.08 -3.56
C GLU A 341 10.87 -4.28 -2.32
N THR A 342 12.08 -3.70 -2.30
CA THR A 342 12.97 -3.80 -1.15
C THR A 342 12.46 -3.05 0.08
N GLY A 343 11.46 -2.18 -0.07
CA GLY A 343 10.89 -1.38 1.02
C GLY A 343 11.90 -0.44 1.66
N VAL A 344 11.73 -0.21 2.95
CA VAL A 344 12.65 0.59 3.77
C VAL A 344 13.86 -0.25 4.15
N ARG A 345 15.05 0.31 4.01
CA ARG A 345 16.32 -0.32 4.40
C ARG A 345 16.99 0.51 5.47
N THR A 346 17.25 -0.10 6.60
CA THR A 346 17.96 0.54 7.72
C THR A 346 19.31 -0.13 7.91
N ARG A 347 20.37 0.68 8.07
CA ARG A 347 21.74 0.23 8.31
C ARG A 347 22.34 1.05 9.45
N PRO A 348 22.72 0.43 10.56
CA PRO A 348 23.49 1.12 11.58
C PRO A 348 24.93 1.35 11.10
N ASP A 349 25.47 2.51 11.42
CA ASP A 349 26.87 2.89 11.17
C ASP A 349 27.47 3.42 12.47
N ASN A 350 28.26 2.59 13.11
CA ASN A 350 29.01 2.88 14.33
C ASN A 350 30.53 2.90 14.11
N LEU A 351 30.97 2.76 12.84
CA LEU A 351 32.40 2.64 12.49
C LEU A 351 32.97 3.89 11.85
N THR A 352 32.16 4.62 11.07
CA THR A 352 32.65 5.77 10.28
C THR A 352 33.10 6.93 11.17
N GLU A 353 32.46 7.12 12.33
CA GLU A 353 32.75 8.22 13.25
C GLU A 353 32.78 7.70 14.69
N PRO A 354 33.97 7.49 15.30
CA PRO A 354 34.07 6.98 16.66
C PRO A 354 33.34 7.87 17.67
N GLY A 355 32.58 7.25 18.59
CA GLY A 355 31.79 7.94 19.61
C GLY A 355 30.40 8.36 19.16
N PHE A 356 30.05 8.13 17.89
CA PHE A 356 28.70 8.36 17.36
C PHE A 356 28.09 7.09 16.77
N ILE A 357 26.79 6.94 16.97
CA ILE A 357 25.97 5.93 16.33
C ILE A 357 25.07 6.63 15.31
N LYS A 358 25.12 6.18 14.07
CA LYS A 358 24.30 6.72 12.98
C LYS A 358 23.39 5.63 12.45
N ILE A 359 22.16 6.01 12.09
CA ILE A 359 21.19 5.09 11.50
C ILE A 359 20.86 5.59 10.10
N PHE A 360 21.39 4.90 9.09
CA PHE A 360 21.08 5.20 7.70
C PHE A 360 19.83 4.44 7.27
N THR A 361 18.73 5.16 7.08
CA THR A 361 17.47 4.59 6.61
C THR A 361 17.14 5.18 5.25
N GLN A 362 16.81 4.33 4.27
CA GLN A 362 16.43 4.78 2.94
C GLN A 362 15.30 3.92 2.35
N LYS A 363 14.51 4.54 1.49
CA LYS A 363 13.53 3.87 0.61
C LYS A 363 13.54 4.53 -0.76
N TYR A 364 12.92 3.88 -1.74
CA TYR A 364 12.69 4.45 -3.06
C TYR A 364 11.22 4.71 -3.26
N LEU A 365 10.87 5.94 -3.60
CA LEU A 365 9.52 6.41 -3.77
C LEU A 365 9.37 7.10 -5.13
N GLY A 366 8.25 6.86 -5.78
CA GLY A 366 7.81 7.58 -6.98
C GLY A 366 6.32 7.89 -6.88
N GLY A 367 5.91 8.96 -7.51
CA GLY A 367 4.50 9.34 -7.60
C GLY A 367 4.18 10.00 -8.92
N GLY A 368 2.94 9.84 -9.39
CA GLY A 368 2.53 10.49 -10.62
C GLY A 368 1.05 10.31 -10.95
N VAL A 369 0.52 11.28 -11.69
CA VAL A 369 -0.85 11.25 -12.20
C VAL A 369 -0.92 10.31 -13.39
N VAL A 370 -1.78 9.28 -13.30
CA VAL A 370 -2.02 8.30 -14.36
C VAL A 370 -3.26 8.64 -15.18
N ASP A 371 -4.35 9.02 -14.51
CA ASP A 371 -5.58 9.47 -15.18
C ASP A 371 -5.94 10.90 -14.74
N SER A 372 -5.58 11.87 -15.56
CA SER A 372 -5.83 13.30 -15.28
C SER A 372 -7.33 13.66 -15.28
N ASN A 373 -8.21 12.82 -15.81
CA ASN A 373 -9.66 13.03 -15.78
C ASN A 373 -10.30 12.64 -14.46
N ALA A 374 -9.57 11.87 -13.64
CA ALA A 374 -10.08 11.37 -12.36
C ALA A 374 -9.97 12.39 -11.22
N ILE A 375 -9.14 13.42 -11.37
CA ILE A 375 -8.88 14.46 -10.36
C ILE A 375 -9.22 15.83 -10.94
N LYS A 376 -9.87 16.68 -10.13
CA LYS A 376 -10.21 18.06 -10.44
C LYS A 376 -9.77 18.93 -9.28
N ILE A 377 -9.39 20.16 -9.58
CA ILE A 377 -8.88 21.13 -8.62
C ILE A 377 -9.79 22.36 -8.62
N LEU A 378 -10.08 22.89 -7.44
CA LEU A 378 -10.70 24.18 -7.22
C LEU A 378 -9.65 25.07 -6.56
N GLU A 379 -9.33 26.19 -7.21
CA GLU A 379 -8.47 27.25 -6.65
C GLU A 379 -9.36 28.41 -6.24
N LEU A 380 -9.47 28.62 -4.94
CA LEU A 380 -10.18 29.77 -4.38
C LEU A 380 -9.22 30.97 -4.31
N PRO A 381 -9.69 32.19 -4.55
CA PRO A 381 -8.85 33.37 -4.38
C PRO A 381 -8.37 33.48 -2.94
N GLN A 382 -7.19 34.06 -2.76
CA GLN A 382 -6.71 34.41 -1.43
C GLN A 382 -7.61 35.50 -0.86
N ASP A 383 -7.96 35.36 0.44
CA ASP A 383 -8.57 36.48 1.15
C ASP A 383 -7.48 37.55 1.27
N ASP A 384 -7.64 38.68 0.59
CA ASP A 384 -6.88 39.86 0.90
C ASP A 384 -7.41 40.38 2.25
N ASP A 385 -6.62 40.18 3.33
CA ASP A 385 -6.87 40.75 4.65
C ASP A 385 -6.82 42.29 4.61
#